data_6449b389de8265b6ae8ff148c07f9284
#
_entry.id   6449b389de8265b6ae8ff148c07f9284
#
_cell.length_a   1.000
_cell.length_b   1.000
_cell.length_c   1.000
_cell.angle_alpha   90.00
_cell.angle_beta   90.00
_cell.angle_gamma   90.00
#
_symmetry.space_group_name_H-M   'P 1'
#
loop_
_entity.id
_entity.type
_entity.pdbx_description
1 polymer ?
#
loop_
_entity_poly.entity_id
_entity_poly.type
_entity_poly.pdbx_seq_one_letter_code
_entity_poly.pdbx_strand_id
1 'polypeptide(L)'
;MRRTRMNNKMKKIKIWKWLFLSLLTINLGVILWLVLVFRVPPTDPISPSNNQSEEADVEFSIESDKENLNQLIEQYIDQLPQNQNVSYSVDLNNTVELTGSVQAFSQQIPATVKFVPEVQENGDLILKQDSIRLGLLELPNSQVLKYIKNNYEMPEWIEVNPSRENIYVAITDISTNNNIRVRAEQFDLENDEISFSVHTPYESLPFNQNTIMNYFK
;
A
#
# COMPACT_ATOMS: atom_id res chain seq x y z
N MET A 1 -70.30 -29.47 6.74
CA MET A 1 -69.19 -28.65 7.33
C MET A 1 -67.81 -29.04 6.83
N ARG A 2 -67.51 -29.12 5.54
CA ARG A 2 -66.22 -29.57 4.99
C ARG A 2 -65.55 -28.57 3.97
N ARG A 3 -66.18 -27.45 3.66
CA ARG A 3 -65.67 -26.49 2.59
C ARG A 3 -64.80 -25.33 3.09
N THR A 4 -64.74 -25.05 4.37
CA THR A 4 -64.01 -23.88 4.92
C THR A 4 -62.53 -24.15 5.22
N ARG A 5 -62.09 -25.41 5.35
CA ARG A 5 -60.66 -25.74 5.70
C ARG A 5 -59.68 -25.68 4.51
N MET A 6 -60.14 -25.88 3.27
CA MET A 6 -59.27 -25.87 2.07
C MET A 6 -58.89 -24.49 1.62
N ASN A 7 -59.74 -23.47 1.84
CA ASN A 7 -59.46 -22.10 1.37
C ASN A 7 -58.35 -21.40 2.18
N ASN A 8 -58.15 -21.77 3.44
CA ASN A 8 -57.07 -21.20 4.28
C ASN A 8 -55.65 -21.76 3.95
N LYS A 9 -55.58 -23.01 3.48
CA LYS A 9 -54.27 -23.60 3.07
C LYS A 9 -53.77 -22.96 1.76
N MET A 10 -54.64 -22.70 0.80
CA MET A 10 -54.24 -22.08 -0.47
C MET A 10 -53.83 -20.62 -0.32
N LYS A 11 -54.45 -19.85 0.59
CA LYS A 11 -54.04 -18.49 0.92
C LYS A 11 -52.67 -18.45 1.59
N LYS A 12 -52.37 -19.34 2.54
CA LYS A 12 -51.06 -19.45 3.19
C LYS A 12 -49.94 -19.83 2.21
N ILE A 13 -50.18 -20.71 1.26
CA ILE A 13 -49.21 -21.11 0.22
C ILE A 13 -48.90 -19.93 -0.73
N LYS A 14 -49.91 -19.11 -1.07
CA LYS A 14 -49.72 -17.90 -1.89
C LYS A 14 -48.90 -16.86 -1.14
N ILE A 15 -49.19 -16.61 0.13
CA ILE A 15 -48.46 -15.65 0.97
C ILE A 15 -46.99 -16.09 1.13
N TRP A 16 -46.73 -17.39 1.35
CA TRP A 16 -45.36 -17.89 1.49
C TRP A 16 -44.54 -17.79 0.20
N LYS A 17 -45.16 -17.99 -0.96
CA LYS A 17 -44.54 -17.75 -2.26
C LYS A 17 -44.16 -16.28 -2.46
N TRP A 18 -45.03 -15.38 -2.06
CA TRP A 18 -44.79 -13.93 -2.14
C TRP A 18 -43.66 -13.49 -1.16
N LEU A 19 -43.61 -14.04 0.05
CA LEU A 19 -42.54 -13.83 1.01
C LEU A 19 -41.20 -14.37 0.48
N PHE A 20 -41.21 -15.55 -0.10
CA PHE A 20 -40.01 -16.12 -0.72
C PHE A 20 -39.54 -15.27 -1.91
N LEU A 21 -40.47 -14.83 -2.75
CA LEU A 21 -40.12 -13.99 -3.90
C LEU A 21 -39.53 -12.63 -3.45
N SER A 22 -40.10 -12.01 -2.41
CA SER A 22 -39.58 -10.75 -1.88
C SER A 22 -38.22 -10.93 -1.25
N LEU A 23 -37.97 -12.01 -0.52
CA LEU A 23 -36.66 -12.33 0.02
C LEU A 23 -35.61 -12.58 -1.08
N LEU A 24 -36.02 -13.27 -2.15
CA LEU A 24 -35.16 -13.51 -3.31
C LEU A 24 -34.78 -12.22 -4.03
N THR A 25 -35.75 -11.30 -4.23
CA THR A 25 -35.48 -10.00 -4.85
C THR A 25 -34.58 -9.12 -4.01
N ILE A 26 -34.72 -9.12 -2.68
CA ILE A 26 -33.82 -8.41 -1.77
C ILE A 26 -32.39 -8.98 -1.86
N ASN A 27 -32.24 -10.31 -1.83
CA ASN A 27 -30.92 -10.95 -1.97
C ASN A 27 -30.26 -10.63 -3.32
N LEU A 28 -31.00 -10.71 -4.42
CA LEU A 28 -30.51 -10.33 -5.75
C LEU A 28 -30.12 -8.84 -5.81
N GLY A 29 -30.89 -7.97 -5.16
CA GLY A 29 -30.59 -6.55 -5.05
C GLY A 29 -29.29 -6.28 -4.28
N VAL A 30 -29.08 -6.98 -3.17
CA VAL A 30 -27.84 -6.90 -2.38
C VAL A 30 -26.65 -7.42 -3.18
N ILE A 31 -26.77 -8.56 -3.85
CA ILE A 31 -25.70 -9.10 -4.71
C ILE A 31 -25.37 -8.13 -5.85
N LEU A 32 -26.40 -7.58 -6.52
CA LEU A 32 -26.20 -6.60 -7.58
C LEU A 32 -25.52 -5.34 -7.06
N TRP A 33 -25.94 -4.85 -5.90
CA TRP A 33 -25.33 -3.68 -5.25
C TRP A 33 -23.86 -3.94 -4.90
N LEU A 34 -23.55 -5.10 -4.32
CA LEU A 34 -22.16 -5.52 -4.04
C LEU A 34 -21.33 -5.57 -5.32
N VAL A 35 -21.84 -6.21 -6.39
CA VAL A 35 -21.16 -6.29 -7.68
C VAL A 35 -20.90 -4.89 -8.27
N LEU A 36 -21.85 -3.96 -8.13
CA LEU A 36 -21.66 -2.58 -8.59
C LEU A 36 -20.63 -1.83 -7.77
N VAL A 37 -20.65 -1.96 -6.45
CA VAL A 37 -19.66 -1.33 -5.55
C VAL A 37 -18.24 -1.84 -5.86
N PHE A 38 -18.09 -3.15 -6.14
CA PHE A 38 -16.78 -3.73 -6.46
C PHE A 38 -16.30 -3.48 -7.91
N ARG A 39 -17.20 -3.06 -8.81
CA ARG A 39 -16.85 -2.78 -10.21
C ARG A 39 -16.58 -1.31 -10.53
N VAL A 40 -16.87 -0.37 -9.62
CA VAL A 40 -16.55 1.05 -9.83
C VAL A 40 -15.09 1.25 -9.45
N PRO A 41 -14.16 1.42 -10.41
CA PRO A 41 -12.79 1.75 -10.09
C PRO A 41 -12.76 3.16 -9.48
N PRO A 42 -12.02 3.37 -8.39
CA PRO A 42 -11.77 4.72 -7.88
C PRO A 42 -10.97 5.53 -8.91
N THR A 43 -11.34 6.79 -9.09
CA THR A 43 -10.76 7.68 -10.11
C THR A 43 -9.84 8.70 -9.45
N ASP A 44 -8.64 8.29 -9.07
CA ASP A 44 -7.62 9.24 -8.62
C ASP A 44 -6.39 9.17 -9.54
N PRO A 45 -6.00 10.25 -10.22
CA PRO A 45 -4.78 10.27 -11.02
C PRO A 45 -3.54 10.39 -10.11
N ILE A 46 -2.52 9.57 -10.34
CA ILE A 46 -1.19 9.83 -9.82
C ILE A 46 -0.58 10.95 -10.66
N SER A 47 -0.16 12.02 -10.01
CA SER A 47 0.73 13.00 -10.62
C SER A 47 2.15 12.65 -10.16
N PRO A 48 3.03 12.18 -11.04
CA PRO A 48 4.43 12.05 -10.69
C PRO A 48 4.93 13.44 -10.29
N SER A 49 5.52 13.54 -9.11
CA SER A 49 6.22 14.75 -8.70
C SER A 49 7.38 14.97 -9.67
N ASN A 50 7.23 15.96 -10.55
CA ASN A 50 8.24 16.31 -11.53
C ASN A 50 9.20 17.36 -10.92
N ASN A 51 9.75 17.04 -9.76
CA ASN A 51 10.78 17.85 -9.13
C ASN A 51 12.12 17.53 -9.79
N GLN A 52 12.30 18.05 -11.01
CA GLN A 52 13.63 18.27 -11.56
C GLN A 52 14.29 19.39 -10.74
N SER A 53 14.80 19.02 -9.58
CA SER A 53 15.59 19.91 -8.77
C SER A 53 17.07 19.76 -9.12
N GLU A 54 17.72 20.87 -9.15
CA GLU A 54 19.10 21.21 -9.46
C GLU A 54 20.12 20.07 -9.28
N GLU A 55 21.01 19.95 -10.27
CA GLU A 55 22.08 18.98 -10.36
C GLU A 55 22.93 19.00 -9.07
N ALA A 56 23.01 17.85 -8.43
CA ALA A 56 23.96 17.64 -7.36
C ALA A 56 25.38 17.59 -7.94
N ASP A 57 26.33 18.22 -7.28
CA ASP A 57 27.72 18.29 -7.78
C ASP A 57 28.42 16.93 -7.78
N VAL A 58 27.97 16.00 -6.95
CA VAL A 58 28.60 14.67 -6.78
C VAL A 58 27.53 13.57 -6.71
N GLU A 59 27.77 12.52 -7.47
CA GLU A 59 26.93 11.30 -7.50
C GLU A 59 27.72 10.10 -7.00
N PHE A 60 27.07 9.31 -6.15
CA PHE A 60 27.58 8.03 -5.66
C PHE A 60 26.58 6.94 -5.98
N SER A 61 27.05 5.80 -6.51
CA SER A 61 26.24 4.59 -6.61
C SER A 61 26.44 3.75 -5.35
N ILE A 62 25.36 3.28 -4.75
CA ILE A 62 25.35 2.45 -3.56
C ILE A 62 24.60 1.15 -3.89
N GLU A 63 25.30 0.04 -3.71
CA GLU A 63 24.69 -1.29 -3.78
C GLU A 63 24.27 -1.73 -2.37
N SER A 64 23.13 -2.39 -2.29
CA SER A 64 22.59 -2.96 -1.05
C SER A 64 21.96 -4.32 -1.32
N ASP A 65 21.69 -5.05 -0.26
CA ASP A 65 20.95 -6.30 -0.26
C ASP A 65 19.62 -6.16 0.53
N LYS A 66 18.77 -7.17 0.43
CA LYS A 66 17.50 -7.22 1.15
C LYS A 66 17.67 -7.19 2.66
N GLU A 67 18.72 -7.82 3.20
CA GLU A 67 18.95 -7.90 4.63
C GLU A 67 19.23 -6.51 5.21
N ASN A 68 20.11 -5.74 4.58
CA ASN A 68 20.42 -4.37 5.00
C ASN A 68 19.18 -3.45 4.88
N LEU A 69 18.42 -3.56 3.80
CA LEU A 69 17.21 -2.76 3.65
C LEU A 69 16.12 -3.14 4.65
N ASN A 70 15.94 -4.42 4.94
CA ASN A 70 15.00 -4.87 5.97
C ASN A 70 15.35 -4.27 7.34
N GLN A 71 16.64 -4.25 7.70
CA GLN A 71 17.09 -3.61 8.95
C GLN A 71 16.79 -2.10 8.98
N LEU A 72 17.00 -1.40 7.85
CA LEU A 72 16.67 0.03 7.76
C LEU A 72 15.17 0.28 7.89
N ILE A 73 14.35 -0.52 7.22
CA ILE A 73 12.89 -0.42 7.26
C ILE A 73 12.39 -0.69 8.68
N GLU A 74 12.89 -1.73 9.34
CA GLU A 74 12.51 -2.06 10.73
C GLU A 74 12.84 -0.91 11.68
N GLN A 75 14.07 -0.35 11.60
CA GLN A 75 14.46 0.80 12.40
C GLN A 75 13.61 2.05 12.14
N TYR A 76 13.18 2.27 10.90
CA TYR A 76 12.29 3.37 10.56
C TYR A 76 10.88 3.15 11.13
N ILE A 77 10.34 1.95 10.97
CA ILE A 77 9.01 1.59 11.49
C ILE A 77 8.95 1.73 13.02
N ASP A 78 10.00 1.32 13.71
CA ASP A 78 10.10 1.41 15.18
C ASP A 78 10.08 2.86 15.70
N GLN A 79 10.51 3.82 14.87
CA GLN A 79 10.48 5.25 15.21
C GLN A 79 9.12 5.90 14.95
N LEU A 80 8.22 5.26 14.19
CA LEU A 80 6.89 5.78 13.94
C LEU A 80 6.01 5.69 15.19
N PRO A 81 5.10 6.66 15.41
CA PRO A 81 4.14 6.60 16.51
C PRO A 81 3.28 5.32 16.38
N GLN A 82 3.56 4.34 17.20
CA GLN A 82 2.79 3.10 17.21
C GLN A 82 1.41 3.35 17.82
N ASN A 83 0.37 3.21 17.04
CA ASN A 83 -0.99 3.08 17.57
C ASN A 83 -1.10 1.74 18.29
N GLN A 84 -1.49 1.78 19.57
CA GLN A 84 -1.54 0.61 20.48
C GLN A 84 -2.34 -0.61 19.98
N ASN A 85 -3.04 -0.48 18.85
CA ASN A 85 -3.95 -1.51 18.33
C ASN A 85 -3.51 -2.12 16.99
N VAL A 86 -2.41 -1.68 16.39
CA VAL A 86 -1.96 -2.20 15.08
C VAL A 86 -0.45 -2.40 15.11
N SER A 87 -0.02 -3.65 15.06
CA SER A 87 1.36 -4.00 14.75
C SER A 87 1.46 -4.28 13.25
N TYR A 88 2.42 -3.67 12.59
CA TYR A 88 2.72 -3.94 11.19
C TYR A 88 4.22 -4.08 10.99
N SER A 89 4.61 -4.91 10.03
CA SER A 89 5.98 -5.07 9.55
C SER A 89 6.02 -4.98 8.03
N VAL A 90 7.16 -4.57 7.52
CA VAL A 90 7.46 -4.60 6.08
C VAL A 90 8.70 -5.44 5.90
N ASP A 91 8.60 -6.45 5.05
CA ASP A 91 9.67 -7.40 4.77
C ASP A 91 9.93 -7.48 3.26
N LEU A 92 11.19 -7.36 2.88
CA LEU A 92 11.66 -7.56 1.51
C LEU A 92 12.10 -9.03 1.35
N ASN A 93 11.23 -9.81 0.70
CA ASN A 93 11.53 -11.19 0.29
C ASN A 93 11.71 -11.23 -1.24
N ASN A 94 10.91 -12.01 -1.97
CA ASN A 94 10.82 -11.91 -3.43
C ASN A 94 9.85 -10.80 -3.87
N THR A 95 9.06 -10.29 -2.93
CA THR A 95 8.13 -9.17 -3.05
C THR A 95 8.29 -8.28 -1.83
N VAL A 96 7.78 -7.06 -1.89
CA VAL A 96 7.61 -6.21 -0.71
C VAL A 96 6.36 -6.72 0.03
N GLU A 97 6.52 -7.26 1.22
CA GLU A 97 5.44 -7.84 2.03
C GLU A 97 5.13 -6.93 3.21
N LEU A 98 3.92 -6.35 3.21
CA LEU A 98 3.37 -5.64 4.36
C LEU A 98 2.50 -6.61 5.15
N THR A 99 2.90 -6.91 6.37
CA THR A 99 2.13 -7.76 7.29
C THR A 99 1.62 -6.95 8.46
N GLY A 100 0.39 -7.22 8.87
CA GLY A 100 -0.24 -6.58 10.01
C GLY A 100 -1.36 -7.42 10.59
N SER A 101 -2.09 -6.89 11.56
CA SER A 101 -3.27 -7.55 12.10
C SER A 101 -4.48 -6.61 12.11
N VAL A 102 -5.63 -7.13 11.74
CA VAL A 102 -6.90 -6.41 11.80
C VAL A 102 -7.75 -7.03 12.90
N GLN A 103 -8.26 -6.19 13.80
CA GLN A 103 -9.17 -6.67 14.84
C GLN A 103 -10.59 -6.82 14.27
N ALA A 104 -11.06 -8.05 14.14
CA ALA A 104 -12.41 -8.37 13.72
C ALA A 104 -13.01 -9.47 14.61
N PHE A 105 -14.30 -9.36 14.97
CA PHE A 105 -15.01 -10.33 15.82
C PHE A 105 -14.30 -10.67 17.14
N SER A 106 -13.67 -9.66 17.77
CA SER A 106 -12.87 -9.81 19.01
C SER A 106 -11.64 -10.72 18.87
N GLN A 107 -11.18 -10.94 17.63
CA GLN A 107 -9.95 -11.67 17.32
C GLN A 107 -9.04 -10.84 16.43
N GLN A 108 -7.73 -11.04 16.56
CA GLN A 108 -6.76 -10.47 15.64
C GLN A 108 -6.60 -11.42 14.45
N ILE A 109 -6.93 -10.91 13.27
CA ILE A 109 -6.81 -11.65 12.01
C ILE A 109 -5.57 -11.12 11.28
N PRO A 110 -4.59 -11.97 10.94
CA PRO A 110 -3.41 -11.53 10.20
C PRO A 110 -3.80 -11.08 8.79
N ALA A 111 -3.25 -9.95 8.38
CA ALA A 111 -3.40 -9.38 7.05
C ALA A 111 -2.01 -9.30 6.39
N THR A 112 -1.89 -9.75 5.15
CA THR A 112 -0.67 -9.67 4.36
C THR A 112 -0.97 -9.06 3.01
N VAL A 113 -0.20 -8.05 2.63
CA VAL A 113 -0.26 -7.41 1.31
C VAL A 113 1.10 -7.57 0.66
N LYS A 114 1.11 -8.07 -0.58
CA LYS A 114 2.33 -8.25 -1.36
C LYS A 114 2.34 -7.29 -2.54
N PHE A 115 3.53 -6.74 -2.80
CA PHE A 115 3.75 -5.82 -3.90
C PHE A 115 4.99 -6.23 -4.70
N VAL A 116 4.92 -6.06 -6.02
CA VAL A 116 6.07 -6.14 -6.92
C VAL A 116 6.60 -4.73 -7.14
N PRO A 117 7.84 -4.43 -6.75
CA PRO A 117 8.45 -3.12 -6.96
C PRO A 117 8.88 -2.93 -8.42
N GLU A 118 8.69 -1.72 -8.94
CA GLU A 118 9.20 -1.29 -10.25
C GLU A 118 9.85 0.07 -10.13
N VAL A 119 11.12 0.17 -10.55
CA VAL A 119 11.85 1.44 -10.64
C VAL A 119 11.31 2.27 -11.78
N GLN A 120 11.11 3.56 -11.53
CA GLN A 120 10.63 4.52 -12.51
C GLN A 120 11.80 5.32 -13.10
N GLU A 121 11.60 5.92 -14.28
CA GLU A 121 12.62 6.74 -14.97
C GLU A 121 13.15 7.90 -14.12
N ASN A 122 12.32 8.44 -13.23
CA ASN A 122 12.71 9.52 -12.30
C ASN A 122 13.48 9.01 -11.07
N GLY A 123 13.62 7.71 -10.89
CA GLY A 123 14.29 7.09 -9.73
C GLY A 123 13.38 6.81 -8.53
N ASP A 124 12.07 6.98 -8.67
CA ASP A 124 11.08 6.58 -7.68
C ASP A 124 10.65 5.13 -7.87
N LEU A 125 9.85 4.60 -6.95
CA LEU A 125 9.30 3.24 -7.06
C LEU A 125 7.78 3.26 -7.21
N ILE A 126 7.28 2.35 -8.04
CA ILE A 126 5.89 1.91 -8.01
C ILE A 126 5.84 0.52 -7.41
N LEU A 127 5.09 0.36 -6.34
CA LEU A 127 4.79 -0.91 -5.72
C LEU A 127 3.46 -1.41 -6.29
N LYS A 128 3.51 -2.26 -7.32
CA LYS A 128 2.32 -2.88 -7.91
C LYS A 128 1.80 -3.96 -7.01
N GLN A 129 0.53 -3.87 -6.67
CA GLN A 129 -0.09 -4.85 -5.81
C GLN A 129 -0.21 -6.20 -6.52
N ASP A 130 0.32 -7.25 -5.89
CA ASP A 130 0.25 -8.64 -6.33
C ASP A 130 -0.93 -9.35 -5.66
N SER A 131 -0.97 -9.38 -4.33
CA SER A 131 -2.02 -10.08 -3.60
C SER A 131 -2.31 -9.43 -2.25
N ILE A 132 -3.58 -9.58 -1.79
CA ILE A 132 -3.98 -9.23 -0.43
C ILE A 132 -4.69 -10.42 0.20
N ARG A 133 -4.27 -10.76 1.42
CA ARG A 133 -4.86 -11.82 2.22
C ARG A 133 -5.27 -11.31 3.60
N LEU A 134 -6.43 -11.74 4.05
CA LEU A 134 -6.90 -11.59 5.42
C LEU A 134 -7.16 -12.99 5.99
N GLY A 135 -6.21 -13.51 6.75
CA GLY A 135 -6.19 -14.93 7.12
C GLY A 135 -6.10 -15.81 5.88
N LEU A 136 -7.16 -16.59 5.61
CA LEU A 136 -7.27 -17.47 4.43
C LEU A 136 -8.03 -16.85 3.25
N LEU A 137 -8.56 -15.64 3.41
CA LEU A 137 -9.36 -14.98 2.38
C LEU A 137 -8.48 -14.07 1.51
N GLU A 138 -8.62 -14.19 0.20
CA GLU A 138 -8.11 -13.20 -0.74
C GLU A 138 -9.12 -12.07 -0.89
N LEU A 139 -8.64 -10.83 -0.78
CA LEU A 139 -9.50 -9.64 -0.83
C LEU A 139 -9.32 -8.91 -2.16
N PRO A 140 -10.38 -8.19 -2.63
CA PRO A 140 -10.26 -7.34 -3.81
C PRO A 140 -9.27 -6.18 -3.57
N ASN A 141 -8.26 -6.08 -4.42
CA ASN A 141 -7.12 -5.19 -4.28
C ASN A 141 -7.52 -3.72 -4.09
N SER A 142 -8.27 -3.16 -5.02
CA SER A 142 -8.64 -1.75 -5.02
C SER A 142 -9.41 -1.30 -3.76
N GLN A 143 -10.24 -2.18 -3.19
CA GLN A 143 -11.04 -1.84 -2.00
C GLN A 143 -10.17 -1.76 -0.75
N VAL A 144 -9.19 -2.65 -0.62
CA VAL A 144 -8.27 -2.61 0.53
C VAL A 144 -7.33 -1.42 0.43
N LEU A 145 -6.78 -1.11 -0.75
CA LEU A 145 -5.98 0.11 -0.94
C LEU A 145 -6.79 1.38 -0.67
N LYS A 146 -8.07 1.41 -1.05
CA LYS A 146 -8.96 2.52 -0.72
C LYS A 146 -9.17 2.65 0.79
N TYR A 147 -9.32 1.53 1.49
CA TYR A 147 -9.42 1.52 2.95
C TYR A 147 -8.14 2.04 3.60
N ILE A 148 -6.97 1.58 3.14
CA ILE A 148 -5.66 2.06 3.62
C ILE A 148 -5.55 3.57 3.43
N LYS A 149 -5.78 4.07 2.21
CA LYS A 149 -5.71 5.50 1.89
C LYS A 149 -6.59 6.37 2.79
N ASN A 150 -7.78 5.89 3.15
CA ASN A 150 -8.76 6.68 3.90
C ASN A 150 -8.61 6.60 5.42
N ASN A 151 -7.91 5.60 5.95
CA ASN A 151 -7.87 5.34 7.40
C ASN A 151 -6.47 5.44 8.01
N TYR A 152 -5.43 5.55 7.18
CA TYR A 152 -4.04 5.67 7.63
C TYR A 152 -3.41 6.93 7.07
N GLU A 153 -2.72 7.67 7.93
CA GLU A 153 -1.88 8.80 7.52
C GLU A 153 -0.58 8.25 6.95
N MET A 154 -0.32 8.57 5.68
CA MET A 154 0.92 8.20 5.01
C MET A 154 1.92 9.35 5.06
N PRO A 155 3.23 9.07 5.09
CA PRO A 155 4.25 10.09 4.85
C PRO A 155 4.03 10.77 3.48
N GLU A 156 4.45 12.03 3.35
CA GLU A 156 4.25 12.82 2.13
C GLU A 156 4.85 12.17 0.87
N TRP A 157 5.88 11.34 1.04
CA TRP A 157 6.56 10.60 -0.04
C TRP A 157 5.89 9.26 -0.40
N ILE A 158 4.74 8.93 0.20
CA ILE A 158 3.95 7.73 -0.13
C ILE A 158 2.57 8.12 -0.64
N GLU A 159 2.24 7.76 -1.87
CA GLU A 159 0.91 7.93 -2.45
C GLU A 159 0.24 6.58 -2.74
N VAL A 160 -0.88 6.31 -2.07
CA VAL A 160 -1.70 5.11 -2.33
C VAL A 160 -2.68 5.39 -3.46
N ASN A 161 -2.64 4.58 -4.52
CA ASN A 161 -3.53 4.71 -5.67
C ASN A 161 -4.40 3.45 -5.87
N PRO A 162 -5.61 3.43 -5.32
CA PRO A 162 -6.51 2.29 -5.41
C PRO A 162 -6.99 1.98 -6.84
N SER A 163 -7.08 2.99 -7.72
CA SER A 163 -7.56 2.79 -9.10
C SER A 163 -6.55 2.11 -10.01
N ARG A 164 -5.27 2.28 -9.71
CA ARG A 164 -4.16 1.61 -10.41
C ARG A 164 -3.62 0.40 -9.67
N GLU A 165 -4.22 0.09 -8.51
CA GLU A 165 -3.81 -1.01 -7.64
C GLU A 165 -2.31 -0.97 -7.30
N ASN A 166 -1.80 0.23 -6.95
CA ASN A 166 -0.41 0.43 -6.61
C ASN A 166 -0.20 1.49 -5.52
N ILE A 167 1.02 1.52 -5.01
CA ILE A 167 1.53 2.56 -4.14
C ILE A 167 2.73 3.20 -4.84
N TYR A 168 2.72 4.52 -4.98
CA TYR A 168 3.85 5.30 -5.44
C TYR A 168 4.71 5.70 -4.25
N VAL A 169 6.01 5.47 -4.35
CA VAL A 169 7.01 5.79 -3.33
C VAL A 169 8.00 6.77 -3.94
N ALA A 170 7.83 8.05 -3.62
CA ALA A 170 8.69 9.14 -4.07
C ALA A 170 9.99 9.14 -3.26
N ILE A 171 10.91 8.23 -3.59
CA ILE A 171 12.22 8.15 -2.92
C ILE A 171 12.99 9.46 -3.10
N THR A 172 12.83 10.10 -4.26
CA THR A 172 13.48 11.37 -4.60
C THR A 172 13.00 12.53 -3.74
N ASP A 173 11.83 12.44 -3.14
CA ASP A 173 11.24 13.46 -2.26
C ASP A 173 11.55 13.22 -0.77
N ILE A 174 12.24 12.12 -0.43
CA ILE A 174 12.66 11.86 0.95
C ILE A 174 13.68 12.93 1.36
N SER A 175 13.20 13.90 2.14
CA SER A 175 14.02 15.02 2.58
C SER A 175 15.10 14.57 3.55
N THR A 176 16.34 14.90 3.26
CA THR A 176 17.46 14.74 4.18
C THR A 176 17.99 16.10 4.63
N ASN A 177 18.52 16.17 5.85
CA ASN A 177 19.01 17.43 6.44
C ASN A 177 20.15 18.09 5.65
N ASN A 178 20.77 17.37 4.68
CA ASN A 178 21.95 17.81 3.94
C ASN A 178 21.73 17.97 2.44
N ASN A 179 20.48 18.15 1.97
CA ASN A 179 20.14 18.18 0.55
C ASN A 179 20.62 16.95 -0.24
N ILE A 180 20.72 15.80 0.43
CA ILE A 180 21.04 14.52 -0.22
C ILE A 180 19.78 14.03 -0.92
N ARG A 181 19.89 13.71 -2.20
CA ARG A 181 18.82 13.13 -3.01
C ARG A 181 19.18 11.68 -3.32
N VAL A 182 18.22 10.79 -3.11
CA VAL A 182 18.37 9.36 -3.39
C VAL A 182 17.45 8.99 -4.55
N ARG A 183 17.95 8.16 -5.45
CA ARG A 183 17.18 7.61 -6.58
C ARG A 183 17.41 6.11 -6.64
N ALA A 184 16.35 5.34 -6.87
CA ALA A 184 16.52 3.93 -7.17
C ALA A 184 17.01 3.77 -8.61
N GLU A 185 18.01 2.90 -8.81
CA GLU A 185 18.50 2.49 -10.13
C GLU A 185 18.03 1.06 -10.46
N GLN A 186 18.13 0.17 -9.49
CA GLN A 186 17.68 -1.22 -9.61
C GLN A 186 17.01 -1.65 -8.32
N PHE A 187 15.93 -2.43 -8.45
CA PHE A 187 15.22 -2.97 -7.28
C PHE A 187 14.67 -4.37 -7.61
N ASP A 188 15.59 -5.32 -7.85
CA ASP A 188 15.30 -6.71 -8.17
C ASP A 188 15.39 -7.57 -6.91
N LEU A 189 14.24 -7.86 -6.32
CA LEU A 189 14.14 -8.66 -5.11
C LEU A 189 14.34 -10.16 -5.34
N GLU A 190 14.14 -10.65 -6.57
CA GLU A 190 14.33 -12.07 -6.88
C GLU A 190 15.83 -12.42 -6.90
N ASN A 191 16.63 -11.54 -7.49
CA ASN A 191 18.09 -11.73 -7.63
C ASN A 191 18.89 -11.07 -6.51
N ASP A 192 18.23 -10.36 -5.57
CA ASP A 192 18.87 -9.57 -4.51
C ASP A 192 19.80 -8.47 -5.05
N GLU A 193 19.41 -7.88 -6.17
CA GLU A 193 20.13 -6.81 -6.85
C GLU A 193 19.43 -5.47 -6.60
N ILE A 194 19.94 -4.69 -5.66
CA ILE A 194 19.35 -3.42 -5.27
C ILE A 194 20.43 -2.35 -5.32
N SER A 195 20.19 -1.29 -6.07
CA SER A 195 21.11 -0.16 -6.17
C SER A 195 20.39 1.18 -6.18
N PHE A 196 21.07 2.16 -5.63
CA PHE A 196 20.62 3.54 -5.54
C PHE A 196 21.72 4.49 -6.00
N SER A 197 21.37 5.58 -6.67
CA SER A 197 22.27 6.72 -6.82
C SER A 197 21.94 7.77 -5.74
N VAL A 198 22.99 8.31 -5.16
CA VAL A 198 22.93 9.35 -4.12
C VAL A 198 23.60 10.59 -4.64
N HIS A 199 22.82 11.65 -4.80
CA HIS A 199 23.29 12.94 -5.28
C HIS A 199 23.40 13.91 -4.11
N THR A 200 24.54 14.56 -3.98
CA THR A 200 24.79 15.54 -2.91
C THR A 200 25.60 16.73 -3.41
N PRO A 201 25.28 17.95 -2.97
CA PRO A 201 26.11 19.12 -3.25
C PRO A 201 27.54 18.90 -2.69
N TYR A 202 28.55 19.25 -3.46
CA TYR A 202 29.95 19.13 -3.03
C TYR A 202 30.22 19.81 -1.68
N GLU A 203 29.54 20.92 -1.43
CA GLU A 203 29.65 21.69 -0.19
C GLU A 203 29.18 20.94 1.06
N SER A 204 28.28 19.95 0.88
CA SER A 204 27.79 19.10 1.96
C SER A 204 28.77 17.99 2.37
N LEU A 205 29.80 17.76 1.58
CA LEU A 205 30.78 16.71 1.85
C LEU A 205 31.75 17.12 2.97
N PRO A 206 32.10 16.20 3.90
CA PRO A 206 32.95 16.51 5.06
C PRO A 206 34.38 16.86 4.69
N PHE A 207 34.80 16.59 3.44
CA PHE A 207 36.15 16.84 2.92
C PHE A 207 36.20 18.03 1.95
N ASN A 208 35.18 18.89 1.90
CA ASN A 208 35.26 20.12 1.13
C ASN A 208 36.32 21.07 1.77
N GLN A 209 36.90 21.95 0.94
CA GLN A 209 38.01 22.82 1.40
C GLN A 209 37.63 23.73 2.58
N ASN A 210 36.37 24.18 2.65
CA ASN A 210 35.90 25.04 3.73
C ASN A 210 35.82 24.30 5.07
N THR A 211 35.43 23.03 5.06
CA THR A 211 35.36 22.19 6.25
C THR A 211 36.79 21.84 6.73
N ILE A 212 37.67 21.47 5.82
CA ILE A 212 39.08 21.16 6.13
C ILE A 212 39.79 22.37 6.76
N MET A 213 39.61 23.57 6.19
CA MET A 213 40.25 24.79 6.72
C MET A 213 39.76 25.16 8.13
N ASN A 214 38.54 24.78 8.52
CA ASN A 214 38.04 25.04 9.86
C ASN A 214 38.63 24.09 10.94
N TYR A 215 39.09 22.91 10.56
CA TYR A 215 39.74 21.99 11.48
C TYR A 215 41.21 22.32 11.77
N PHE A 216 41.85 23.16 10.93
CA PHE A 216 43.25 23.56 11.07
C PHE A 216 43.46 25.00 11.59
N LYS A 217 42.38 25.65 12.09
CA LYS A 217 42.43 26.90 12.85
C LYS A 217 42.36 26.65 14.34
#